data_7a627987e951c0af4eed97e8bd50cdb9
#
_entry.id   7a627987e951c0af4eed97e8bd50cdb9
#
_cell.length_a   1.000
_cell.length_b   1.000
_cell.length_c   1.000
_cell.angle_alpha   90.00
_cell.angle_beta   90.00
_cell.angle_gamma   90.00
#
_symmetry.space_group_name_H-M   'P 1'
#
loop_
_entity.id
_entity.type
_entity.pdbx_description
1 polymer ?
#
loop_
_entity_poly.entity_id
_entity_poly.type
_entity_poly.pdbx_seq_one_letter_code
_entity_poly.pdbx_strand_id
1 'polypeptide(L)'
;MKTPVRALLITGFAVACAGPSADVTLGAAGPWNEGYGAMNKRGIDLAIEEINANRGVRGRPLRLLARDDGADGAKAAAIALEFVQNPAISAVVGHVNSSTMVAAAKIYDGALPAIATTATSPDLTGISPWVFRVIASDSATGVELGRFARRLGHTRAAILYENDSYGRGLADAFRRSFDGTIVSIDPIPSGNGDYEPYIAFLKTQSPGLVFVAGTEESGMAILREARKQQFSVDFLGGDGWTGIVGEPAAQGAYVGAPFTASDERQEAQRFVAAFKARYGMTPDGNAALAYDATKMLAKVIEEVGPDRTAIRDYLAGLNERRAYRGVTGVIRFQPNGDPVGKTVVIARVNRGELTVAGSR
;
A
#
# COMPACT_ATOMS: atom_id res chain seq x y z
N MET A 1 6.62 83.48 31.83
CA MET A 1 6.70 82.69 30.60
C MET A 1 6.85 81.25 31.01
N LYS A 2 5.83 80.42 30.85
CA LYS A 2 5.85 78.96 31.20
C LYS A 2 5.91 78.19 29.91
N THR A 3 6.99 77.46 29.71
CA THR A 3 7.21 76.53 28.56
C THR A 3 6.48 75.20 28.80
N PRO A 4 5.74 74.64 27.83
CA PRO A 4 5.10 73.36 28.02
C PRO A 4 6.07 72.23 27.64
N VAL A 5 6.23 71.23 28.53
CA VAL A 5 6.94 69.94 28.28
C VAL A 5 6.04 69.04 27.42
N ARG A 6 6.46 68.74 26.22
CA ARG A 6 5.82 67.71 25.38
C ARG A 6 6.26 66.35 25.84
N ALA A 7 5.33 65.54 26.37
CA ALA A 7 5.54 64.12 26.62
C ALA A 7 5.47 63.35 25.30
N LEU A 8 6.55 62.64 24.97
CA LEU A 8 6.66 61.76 23.81
C LEU A 8 6.15 60.36 24.23
N LEU A 9 4.95 59.98 23.80
CA LEU A 9 4.43 58.62 23.95
C LEU A 9 5.15 57.71 22.97
N ILE A 10 6.05 56.81 23.45
CA ILE A 10 6.66 55.72 22.68
C ILE A 10 5.68 54.55 22.77
N THR A 11 4.93 54.31 21.69
CA THR A 11 4.13 53.12 21.49
C THR A 11 5.07 51.98 21.11
N GLY A 12 5.44 51.13 22.07
CA GLY A 12 6.18 49.92 21.84
C GLY A 12 5.32 48.88 21.09
N PHE A 13 5.65 48.63 19.83
CA PHE A 13 5.14 47.46 19.10
C PHE A 13 5.79 46.20 19.70
N ALA A 14 5.03 45.46 20.52
CA ALA A 14 5.42 44.13 20.92
C ALA A 14 5.30 43.19 19.67
N VAL A 15 6.41 42.97 19.01
CA VAL A 15 6.53 41.86 18.05
C VAL A 15 6.47 40.58 18.89
N ALA A 16 5.30 39.93 18.92
CA ALA A 16 5.18 38.59 19.43
C ALA A 16 6.00 37.69 18.52
N CYS A 17 7.21 37.34 18.96
CA CYS A 17 7.97 36.21 18.39
C CYS A 17 7.12 34.95 18.61
N ALA A 18 6.33 34.56 17.60
CA ALA A 18 5.79 33.21 17.54
C ALA A 18 7.00 32.30 17.55
N GLY A 19 7.18 31.54 18.63
CA GLY A 19 8.21 30.50 18.69
C GLY A 19 8.08 29.58 17.47
N PRO A 20 9.15 28.89 17.07
CA PRO A 20 9.10 27.98 15.92
C PRO A 20 7.95 27.00 16.14
N SER A 21 6.92 27.09 15.30
CA SER A 21 5.80 26.14 15.35
C SER A 21 6.35 24.74 15.09
N ALA A 22 5.99 23.78 15.96
CA ALA A 22 6.51 22.41 15.87
C ALA A 22 6.34 21.83 14.46
N ASP A 23 7.34 21.03 14.02
CA ASP A 23 7.30 20.33 12.72
C ASP A 23 6.06 19.45 12.62
N VAL A 24 5.54 19.24 11.40
CA VAL A 24 4.45 18.31 11.15
C VAL A 24 5.05 16.90 11.10
N THR A 25 4.52 15.96 11.89
CA THR A 25 5.05 14.60 11.95
C THR A 25 4.01 13.57 11.52
N LEU A 26 4.40 12.67 10.62
CA LEU A 26 3.67 11.45 10.30
C LEU A 26 4.32 10.25 11.00
N GLY A 27 3.51 9.31 11.47
CA GLY A 27 3.95 7.97 11.79
C GLY A 27 4.02 7.12 10.52
N ALA A 28 4.95 6.16 10.45
CA ALA A 28 4.92 5.12 9.44
C ALA A 28 5.34 3.77 10.03
N ALA A 29 4.62 2.71 9.67
CA ALA A 29 4.93 1.37 10.14
C ALA A 29 4.80 0.33 9.01
N GLY A 30 5.74 -0.62 8.99
CA GLY A 30 5.80 -1.69 8.03
C GLY A 30 7.05 -2.55 8.22
N PRO A 31 7.19 -3.67 7.51
CA PRO A 31 8.33 -4.57 7.60
C PRO A 31 9.47 -4.07 6.70
N TRP A 32 10.22 -3.09 7.17
CA TRP A 32 11.22 -2.37 6.35
C TRP A 32 12.40 -3.23 5.89
N ASN A 33 12.59 -4.42 6.47
CA ASN A 33 13.63 -5.37 6.09
C ASN A 33 13.18 -6.34 4.97
N GLU A 34 11.87 -6.39 4.69
CA GLU A 34 11.31 -7.14 3.57
C GLU A 34 11.40 -6.34 2.26
N GLY A 35 11.53 -7.01 1.11
CA GLY A 35 11.67 -6.35 -0.19
C GLY A 35 10.55 -5.36 -0.48
N TYR A 36 9.30 -5.84 -0.38
CA TYR A 36 8.10 -5.01 -0.57
C TYR A 36 7.96 -3.89 0.47
N GLY A 37 8.35 -4.15 1.73
CA GLY A 37 8.37 -3.14 2.79
C GLY A 37 9.39 -2.05 2.51
N ALA A 38 10.60 -2.43 2.08
CA ALA A 38 11.63 -1.48 1.69
C ALA A 38 11.19 -0.62 0.49
N MET A 39 10.48 -1.19 -0.49
CA MET A 39 9.92 -0.43 -1.61
C MET A 39 8.85 0.56 -1.15
N ASN A 40 7.96 0.13 -0.24
CA ASN A 40 6.96 1.00 0.38
C ASN A 40 7.63 2.18 1.10
N LYS A 41 8.66 1.91 1.92
CA LYS A 41 9.44 2.94 2.62
C LYS A 41 10.09 3.94 1.68
N ARG A 42 10.67 3.49 0.55
CA ARG A 42 11.24 4.39 -0.46
C ARG A 42 10.20 5.31 -1.09
N GLY A 43 8.97 4.82 -1.29
CA GLY A 43 7.84 5.65 -1.74
C GLY A 43 7.52 6.78 -0.76
N ILE A 44 7.45 6.46 0.55
CA ILE A 44 7.25 7.44 1.62
C ILE A 44 8.39 8.48 1.62
N ASP A 45 9.65 8.01 1.59
CA ASP A 45 10.82 8.87 1.68
C ASP A 45 10.90 9.84 0.50
N LEU A 46 10.69 9.36 -0.72
CA LEU A 46 10.65 10.22 -1.92
C LEU A 46 9.56 11.29 -1.81
N ALA A 47 8.36 10.90 -1.34
CA ALA A 47 7.27 11.86 -1.16
C ALA A 47 7.65 12.96 -0.15
N ILE A 48 8.26 12.60 0.98
CA ILE A 48 8.70 13.54 2.01
C ILE A 48 9.84 14.45 1.49
N GLU A 49 10.82 13.89 0.78
CA GLU A 49 11.90 14.66 0.15
C GLU A 49 11.33 15.75 -0.78
N GLU A 50 10.39 15.39 -1.66
CA GLU A 50 9.76 16.33 -2.58
C GLU A 50 8.89 17.37 -1.88
N ILE A 51 8.13 16.98 -0.84
CA ILE A 51 7.31 17.91 -0.04
C ILE A 51 8.21 18.94 0.62
N ASN A 52 9.30 18.50 1.25
CA ASN A 52 10.21 19.39 1.95
C ASN A 52 11.02 20.30 1.01
N ALA A 53 11.37 19.82 -0.19
CA ALA A 53 11.96 20.66 -1.22
C ALA A 53 11.03 21.79 -1.67
N ASN A 54 9.69 21.62 -1.52
CA ASN A 54 8.66 22.59 -1.83
C ASN A 54 8.11 23.31 -0.58
N ARG A 55 8.97 23.65 0.38
CA ARG A 55 8.67 24.39 1.62
C ARG A 55 7.89 23.58 2.70
N GLY A 56 7.81 22.26 2.58
CA GLY A 56 7.13 21.41 3.53
C GLY A 56 5.61 21.55 3.50
N VAL A 57 4.98 21.35 4.66
CA VAL A 57 3.52 21.47 4.88
C VAL A 57 3.25 22.70 5.74
N ARG A 58 2.43 23.62 5.27
CA ARG A 58 2.15 24.92 5.94
C ARG A 58 3.43 25.72 6.27
N GLY A 59 4.44 25.63 5.38
CA GLY A 59 5.74 26.28 5.57
C GLY A 59 6.64 25.60 6.62
N ARG A 60 6.34 24.38 7.04
CA ARG A 60 7.08 23.60 8.03
C ARG A 60 7.58 22.27 7.45
N PRO A 61 8.76 21.79 7.85
CA PRO A 61 9.23 20.48 7.43
C PRO A 61 8.26 19.35 7.83
N LEU A 62 8.00 18.44 6.89
CA LEU A 62 7.32 17.18 7.17
C LEU A 62 8.34 16.18 7.72
N ARG A 63 8.11 15.68 8.93
CA ARG A 63 8.93 14.68 9.60
C ARG A 63 8.28 13.32 9.55
N LEU A 64 9.09 12.28 9.64
CA LEU A 64 8.64 10.90 9.70
C LEU A 64 9.17 10.21 10.96
N LEU A 65 8.28 9.62 11.74
CA LEU A 65 8.62 8.64 12.76
C LEU A 65 8.32 7.24 12.21
N ALA A 66 9.35 6.58 11.70
CA ALA A 66 9.21 5.24 11.13
C ALA A 66 9.50 4.16 12.19
N ARG A 67 8.71 3.06 12.16
CA ARG A 67 8.88 1.87 13.00
C ARG A 67 8.78 0.61 12.15
N ASP A 68 9.68 -0.33 12.42
CA ASP A 68 9.65 -1.65 11.77
C ASP A 68 8.76 -2.59 12.58
N ASP A 69 7.61 -2.98 12.01
CA ASP A 69 6.69 -3.94 12.62
C ASP A 69 7.05 -5.40 12.33
N GLY A 70 7.99 -5.63 11.38
CA GLY A 70 8.45 -6.97 11.02
C GLY A 70 7.34 -7.91 10.55
N ALA A 71 6.24 -7.37 10.01
CA ALA A 71 5.02 -8.09 9.66
C ALA A 71 4.35 -8.83 10.87
N ASP A 72 4.68 -8.43 12.11
CA ASP A 72 4.16 -9.01 13.35
C ASP A 72 3.02 -8.17 13.91
N GLY A 73 1.84 -8.80 14.11
CA GLY A 73 0.64 -8.11 14.59
C GLY A 73 0.76 -7.58 16.03
N ALA A 74 1.50 -8.25 16.90
CA ALA A 74 1.70 -7.79 18.29
C ALA A 74 2.63 -6.56 18.32
N LYS A 75 3.71 -6.58 17.53
CA LYS A 75 4.56 -5.42 17.33
C LYS A 75 3.79 -4.24 16.72
N ALA A 76 2.98 -4.51 15.70
CA ALA A 76 2.16 -3.48 15.06
C ALA A 76 1.21 -2.82 16.06
N ALA A 77 0.57 -3.60 16.93
CA ALA A 77 -0.29 -3.07 18.00
C ALA A 77 0.49 -2.20 18.99
N ALA A 78 1.70 -2.62 19.40
CA ALA A 78 2.55 -1.82 20.28
C ALA A 78 2.99 -0.50 19.64
N ILE A 79 3.37 -0.52 18.36
CA ILE A 79 3.71 0.67 17.56
C ILE A 79 2.50 1.60 17.42
N ALA A 80 1.31 1.05 17.17
CA ALA A 80 0.09 1.85 17.08
C ALA A 80 -0.20 2.59 18.40
N LEU A 81 0.00 1.93 19.53
CA LEU A 81 -0.15 2.55 20.84
C LEU A 81 0.88 3.67 21.06
N GLU A 82 2.16 3.43 20.69
CA GLU A 82 3.21 4.47 20.73
C GLU A 82 2.79 5.69 19.90
N PHE A 83 2.28 5.47 18.68
CA PHE A 83 1.87 6.55 17.79
C PHE A 83 0.67 7.33 18.32
N VAL A 84 -0.32 6.65 18.88
CA VAL A 84 -1.50 7.31 19.49
C VAL A 84 -1.11 8.17 20.68
N GLN A 85 -0.18 7.68 21.52
CA GLN A 85 0.30 8.38 22.72
C GLN A 85 1.21 9.56 22.39
N ASN A 86 1.76 9.64 21.18
CA ASN A 86 2.64 10.73 20.77
C ASN A 86 1.82 11.89 20.15
N PRO A 87 1.61 13.02 20.84
CA PRO A 87 0.79 14.12 20.34
C PRO A 87 1.40 14.83 19.12
N ALA A 88 2.68 14.62 18.81
CA ALA A 88 3.31 15.20 17.63
C ALA A 88 2.89 14.50 16.34
N ILE A 89 2.40 13.24 16.40
CA ILE A 89 1.97 12.50 15.23
C ILE A 89 0.55 12.90 14.85
N SER A 90 0.39 13.41 13.63
CA SER A 90 -0.89 13.89 13.10
C SER A 90 -1.67 12.79 12.37
N ALA A 91 -0.99 11.88 11.68
CA ALA A 91 -1.57 10.77 10.94
C ALA A 91 -0.53 9.66 10.72
N VAL A 92 -0.98 8.48 10.26
CA VAL A 92 -0.11 7.32 9.98
C VAL A 92 -0.21 6.92 8.52
N VAL A 93 0.95 6.62 7.91
CA VAL A 93 1.11 5.92 6.63
C VAL A 93 1.49 4.47 6.92
N GLY A 94 0.63 3.54 6.61
CA GLY A 94 0.80 2.11 6.96
C GLY A 94 -0.32 1.67 7.93
N HIS A 95 -0.29 0.49 8.45
CA HIS A 95 0.72 -0.57 8.25
C HIS A 95 0.65 -1.16 6.83
N VAL A 96 1.73 -1.83 6.42
CA VAL A 96 1.87 -2.36 5.06
C VAL A 96 1.07 -3.66 4.89
N ASN A 97 1.22 -4.62 5.82
CA ASN A 97 0.56 -5.93 5.75
C ASN A 97 -0.86 -5.89 6.33
N SER A 98 -1.73 -6.76 5.81
CA SER A 98 -3.12 -6.85 6.27
C SER A 98 -3.23 -7.24 7.74
N SER A 99 -2.50 -8.25 8.19
CA SER A 99 -2.52 -8.71 9.59
C SER A 99 -2.07 -7.63 10.58
N THR A 100 -1.00 -6.89 10.24
CA THR A 100 -0.50 -5.79 11.08
C THR A 100 -1.47 -4.60 11.09
N MET A 101 -2.05 -4.26 9.93
CA MET A 101 -3.03 -3.18 9.86
C MET A 101 -4.33 -3.51 10.60
N VAL A 102 -4.82 -4.75 10.53
CA VAL A 102 -6.00 -5.19 11.30
C VAL A 102 -5.73 -5.09 12.81
N ALA A 103 -4.54 -5.48 13.27
CA ALA A 103 -4.16 -5.36 14.68
C ALA A 103 -4.07 -3.89 15.14
N ALA A 104 -3.47 -3.02 14.33
CA ALA A 104 -3.30 -1.60 14.62
C ALA A 104 -4.61 -0.80 14.52
N ALA A 105 -5.49 -1.14 13.60
CA ALA A 105 -6.72 -0.40 13.30
C ALA A 105 -7.62 -0.18 14.52
N LYS A 106 -7.72 -1.18 15.40
CA LYS A 106 -8.50 -1.11 16.64
C LYS A 106 -7.94 -0.09 17.65
N ILE A 107 -6.63 0.15 17.59
CA ILE A 107 -5.94 1.11 18.46
C ILE A 107 -6.04 2.52 17.88
N TYR A 108 -6.05 2.65 16.57
CA TYR A 108 -6.24 3.93 15.88
C TYR A 108 -7.67 4.45 15.97
N ASP A 109 -8.63 3.57 16.23
CA ASP A 109 -10.06 3.95 16.31
C ASP A 109 -10.32 5.04 17.33
N GLY A 110 -10.96 6.12 16.91
CA GLY A 110 -11.24 7.28 17.75
C GLY A 110 -10.02 8.15 18.12
N ALA A 111 -8.80 7.80 17.68
CA ALA A 111 -7.57 8.40 18.20
C ALA A 111 -6.61 8.97 17.14
N LEU A 112 -6.40 8.30 16.02
CA LEU A 112 -5.37 8.68 15.05
C LEU A 112 -5.74 8.22 13.63
N PRO A 113 -5.87 9.12 12.64
CA PRO A 113 -6.17 8.71 11.27
C PRO A 113 -5.00 7.95 10.65
N ALA A 114 -5.30 6.83 9.99
CA ALA A 114 -4.31 5.99 9.35
C ALA A 114 -4.71 5.62 7.92
N ILE A 115 -3.73 5.59 7.03
CA ILE A 115 -3.91 5.15 5.64
C ILE A 115 -3.06 3.92 5.39
N ALA A 116 -3.70 2.76 5.28
CA ALA A 116 -3.08 1.54 4.82
C ALA A 116 -2.63 1.70 3.36
N THR A 117 -1.37 1.38 3.08
CA THR A 117 -0.80 1.51 1.74
C THR A 117 -1.12 0.31 0.88
N THR A 118 -0.84 -0.89 1.38
CA THR A 118 -0.94 -2.16 0.64
C THR A 118 -1.72 -3.25 1.39
N ALA A 119 -2.30 -2.96 2.54
CA ALA A 119 -3.16 -3.92 3.25
C ALA A 119 -4.53 -4.04 2.57
N THR A 120 -4.82 -5.21 2.01
CA THR A 120 -5.97 -5.46 1.12
C THR A 120 -7.06 -6.32 1.73
N SER A 121 -6.80 -6.98 2.88
CA SER A 121 -7.77 -7.91 3.51
C SER A 121 -9.17 -7.32 3.61
N PRO A 122 -10.22 -8.11 3.32
CA PRO A 122 -11.61 -7.73 3.57
C PRO A 122 -11.91 -7.39 5.04
N ASP A 123 -11.12 -7.92 5.97
CA ASP A 123 -11.27 -7.65 7.42
C ASP A 123 -11.06 -6.16 7.77
N LEU A 124 -10.41 -5.39 6.87
CA LEU A 124 -10.24 -3.95 7.04
C LEU A 124 -11.46 -3.13 6.62
N THR A 125 -12.33 -3.69 5.80
CA THR A 125 -13.52 -2.97 5.31
C THR A 125 -14.45 -2.59 6.45
N GLY A 126 -14.52 -1.30 6.77
CA GLY A 126 -15.36 -0.79 7.85
C GLY A 126 -14.89 -1.10 9.28
N ILE A 127 -13.63 -1.51 9.46
CA ILE A 127 -13.07 -1.84 10.78
C ILE A 127 -13.05 -0.64 11.73
N SER A 128 -12.83 0.57 11.18
CA SER A 128 -12.83 1.84 11.91
C SER A 128 -13.06 3.00 10.96
N PRO A 129 -13.81 4.04 11.36
CA PRO A 129 -13.95 5.28 10.59
C PRO A 129 -12.68 6.15 10.58
N TRP A 130 -11.62 5.72 11.26
CA TRP A 130 -10.31 6.38 11.32
C TRP A 130 -9.28 5.71 10.40
N VAL A 131 -9.66 4.60 9.76
CA VAL A 131 -8.77 3.81 8.92
C VAL A 131 -9.27 3.84 7.48
N PHE A 132 -8.37 4.18 6.57
CA PHE A 132 -8.57 4.26 5.13
C PHE A 132 -7.54 3.38 4.42
N ARG A 133 -7.78 3.02 3.15
CA ARG A 133 -6.76 2.37 2.32
C ARG A 133 -6.77 2.94 0.90
N VAL A 134 -5.59 3.01 0.30
CA VAL A 134 -5.42 3.55 -1.07
C VAL A 134 -5.37 2.47 -2.15
N ILE A 135 -5.47 1.21 -1.75
CA ILE A 135 -5.46 0.01 -2.60
C ILE A 135 -6.84 -0.66 -2.63
N ALA A 136 -7.17 -1.34 -3.72
CA ALA A 136 -8.39 -2.13 -3.82
C ALA A 136 -8.42 -3.25 -2.76
N SER A 137 -9.63 -3.57 -2.26
CA SER A 137 -9.83 -4.74 -1.39
C SER A 137 -9.61 -6.05 -2.15
N ASP A 138 -9.14 -7.09 -1.45
CA ASP A 138 -9.06 -8.45 -1.98
C ASP A 138 -10.40 -8.93 -2.51
N SER A 139 -11.52 -8.51 -1.92
CA SER A 139 -12.85 -8.81 -2.44
C SER A 139 -13.05 -8.31 -3.88
N ALA A 140 -12.52 -7.13 -4.22
CA ALA A 140 -12.58 -6.61 -5.59
C ALA A 140 -11.48 -7.25 -6.47
N THR A 141 -10.27 -7.37 -5.96
CA THR A 141 -9.11 -7.93 -6.68
C THR A 141 -9.37 -9.39 -7.06
N GLY A 142 -9.83 -10.23 -6.13
CA GLY A 142 -10.12 -11.64 -6.39
C GLY A 142 -11.17 -11.85 -7.49
N VAL A 143 -12.18 -10.97 -7.57
CA VAL A 143 -13.17 -10.99 -8.66
C VAL A 143 -12.50 -10.75 -10.03
N GLU A 144 -11.62 -9.76 -10.13
CA GLU A 144 -10.94 -9.47 -11.41
C GLU A 144 -9.96 -10.60 -11.79
N LEU A 145 -9.25 -11.17 -10.82
CA LEU A 145 -8.32 -12.28 -11.05
C LEU A 145 -9.07 -13.56 -11.47
N GLY A 146 -10.20 -13.89 -10.83
CA GLY A 146 -11.03 -15.03 -11.20
C GLY A 146 -11.60 -14.90 -12.62
N ARG A 147 -12.10 -13.71 -12.97
CA ARG A 147 -12.55 -13.40 -14.33
C ARG A 147 -11.42 -13.50 -15.34
N PHE A 148 -10.24 -13.01 -15.01
CA PHE A 148 -9.07 -13.09 -15.88
C PHE A 148 -8.67 -14.53 -16.15
N ALA A 149 -8.59 -15.38 -15.14
CA ALA A 149 -8.30 -16.80 -15.29
C ALA A 149 -9.28 -17.47 -16.26
N ARG A 150 -10.57 -17.11 -16.21
CA ARG A 150 -11.58 -17.61 -17.17
C ARG A 150 -11.36 -17.07 -18.58
N ARG A 151 -10.98 -15.79 -18.74
CA ARG A 151 -10.65 -15.24 -20.07
C ARG A 151 -9.45 -15.92 -20.71
N LEU A 152 -8.50 -16.40 -19.92
CA LEU A 152 -7.38 -17.25 -20.40
C LEU A 152 -7.83 -18.66 -20.84
N GLY A 153 -9.07 -19.04 -20.57
CA GLY A 153 -9.63 -20.35 -20.93
C GLY A 153 -9.46 -21.42 -19.84
N HIS A 154 -8.97 -21.05 -18.65
CA HIS A 154 -8.81 -22.01 -17.56
C HIS A 154 -10.16 -22.43 -16.98
N THR A 155 -10.34 -23.75 -16.84
CA THR A 155 -11.52 -24.38 -16.24
C THR A 155 -11.19 -25.12 -14.95
N ARG A 156 -9.90 -25.30 -14.66
CA ARG A 156 -9.38 -26.00 -13.46
C ARG A 156 -8.26 -25.17 -12.86
N ALA A 157 -8.38 -24.83 -11.57
CA ALA A 157 -7.37 -24.07 -10.85
C ALA A 157 -7.05 -24.73 -9.51
N ALA A 158 -5.80 -24.61 -9.06
CA ALA A 158 -5.40 -24.85 -7.69
C ALA A 158 -5.12 -23.50 -7.00
N ILE A 159 -5.32 -23.44 -5.69
CA ILE A 159 -5.05 -22.26 -4.87
C ILE A 159 -4.01 -22.62 -3.81
N LEU A 160 -2.93 -21.86 -3.77
CA LEU A 160 -1.99 -21.81 -2.66
C LEU A 160 -2.14 -20.47 -1.94
N TYR A 161 -2.16 -20.45 -0.60
CA TYR A 161 -2.31 -19.18 0.12
C TYR A 161 -1.50 -19.15 1.41
N GLU A 162 -0.86 -18.03 1.70
CA GLU A 162 -0.28 -17.78 3.02
C GLU A 162 -1.39 -17.72 4.06
N ASN A 163 -1.19 -18.43 5.20
CA ASN A 163 -2.24 -18.59 6.21
C ASN A 163 -2.33 -17.36 7.15
N ASP A 164 -2.50 -16.20 6.57
CA ASP A 164 -2.69 -14.91 7.24
C ASP A 164 -3.95 -14.17 6.76
N SER A 165 -4.18 -12.92 7.20
CA SER A 165 -5.35 -12.14 6.79
C SER A 165 -5.35 -11.79 5.32
N TYR A 166 -4.17 -11.57 4.70
CA TYR A 166 -4.04 -11.29 3.27
C TYR A 166 -4.34 -12.54 2.45
N GLY A 167 -3.55 -13.60 2.65
CA GLY A 167 -3.65 -14.79 1.83
C GLY A 167 -5.03 -15.44 1.89
N ARG A 168 -5.62 -15.56 3.09
CA ARG A 168 -7.00 -16.09 3.25
C ARG A 168 -8.04 -15.23 2.55
N GLY A 169 -7.96 -13.90 2.70
CA GLY A 169 -8.92 -12.97 2.11
C GLY A 169 -8.92 -13.04 0.58
N LEU A 170 -7.74 -12.98 -0.02
CA LEU A 170 -7.56 -13.02 -1.46
C LEU A 170 -7.89 -14.40 -2.06
N ALA A 171 -7.47 -15.49 -1.40
CA ALA A 171 -7.77 -16.86 -1.84
C ALA A 171 -9.29 -17.13 -1.86
N ASP A 172 -10.00 -16.71 -0.80
CA ASP A 172 -11.44 -16.87 -0.72
C ASP A 172 -12.20 -16.04 -1.76
N ALA A 173 -11.74 -14.81 -2.02
CA ALA A 173 -12.32 -13.95 -3.06
C ALA A 173 -12.11 -14.54 -4.47
N PHE A 174 -10.92 -15.05 -4.78
CA PHE A 174 -10.65 -15.75 -6.03
C PHE A 174 -11.52 -17.00 -6.16
N ARG A 175 -11.55 -17.84 -5.12
CA ARG A 175 -12.36 -19.09 -5.09
C ARG A 175 -13.83 -18.81 -5.41
N ARG A 176 -14.42 -17.77 -4.82
CA ARG A 176 -15.84 -17.40 -5.05
C ARG A 176 -16.10 -16.87 -6.46
N SER A 177 -15.08 -16.34 -7.12
CA SER A 177 -15.21 -15.63 -8.40
C SER A 177 -14.72 -16.44 -9.61
N PHE A 178 -13.97 -17.52 -9.36
CA PHE A 178 -13.50 -18.41 -10.42
C PHE A 178 -14.62 -19.35 -10.87
N ASP A 179 -15.16 -19.12 -12.07
CA ASP A 179 -16.17 -19.97 -12.69
C ASP A 179 -15.52 -21.19 -13.33
N GLY A 180 -15.13 -22.14 -12.50
CA GLY A 180 -14.45 -23.39 -12.86
C GLY A 180 -14.30 -24.32 -11.66
N THR A 181 -13.56 -25.40 -11.83
CA THR A 181 -13.27 -26.36 -10.76
C THR A 181 -12.02 -25.93 -10.01
N ILE A 182 -12.11 -25.71 -8.70
CA ILE A 182 -10.95 -25.62 -7.82
C ILE A 182 -10.58 -27.04 -7.40
N VAL A 183 -9.38 -27.49 -7.85
CA VAL A 183 -8.92 -28.87 -7.63
C VAL A 183 -8.22 -29.06 -6.30
N SER A 184 -7.64 -27.99 -5.73
CA SER A 184 -7.12 -27.97 -4.36
C SER A 184 -7.06 -26.55 -3.82
N ILE A 185 -7.09 -26.43 -2.48
CA ILE A 185 -6.88 -25.16 -1.75
C ILE A 185 -6.00 -25.50 -0.55
N ASP A 186 -4.76 -25.05 -0.59
CA ASP A 186 -3.76 -25.46 0.39
C ASP A 186 -3.09 -24.25 1.04
N PRO A 187 -3.04 -24.19 2.39
CA PRO A 187 -2.24 -23.20 3.08
C PRO A 187 -0.76 -23.50 2.91
N ILE A 188 0.03 -22.45 2.70
CA ILE A 188 1.49 -22.52 2.55
C ILE A 188 2.17 -21.71 3.68
N PRO A 189 3.43 -22.04 4.02
CA PRO A 189 4.24 -21.18 4.86
C PRO A 189 4.51 -19.84 4.17
N SER A 190 4.69 -18.78 4.96
CA SER A 190 5.14 -17.49 4.44
C SER A 190 6.64 -17.50 4.13
N GLY A 191 7.06 -16.65 3.20
CA GLY A 191 8.46 -16.45 2.86
C GLY A 191 9.12 -17.65 2.16
N ASN A 192 10.39 -17.94 2.51
CA ASN A 192 11.19 -18.99 1.90
C ASN A 192 10.98 -20.37 2.55
N GLY A 193 9.76 -20.88 2.49
CA GLY A 193 9.41 -22.22 2.98
C GLY A 193 9.85 -23.36 2.05
N ASP A 194 9.60 -24.62 2.50
CA ASP A 194 9.73 -25.80 1.63
C ASP A 194 8.46 -25.98 0.81
N TYR A 195 8.57 -25.74 -0.49
CA TYR A 195 7.45 -25.85 -1.43
C TYR A 195 7.49 -27.11 -2.29
N GLU A 196 8.50 -27.99 -2.13
CA GLU A 196 8.62 -29.24 -2.88
C GLU A 196 7.37 -30.11 -2.76
N PRO A 197 6.83 -30.40 -1.57
CA PRO A 197 5.64 -31.24 -1.43
C PRO A 197 4.39 -30.65 -2.10
N TYR A 198 4.24 -29.33 -2.05
CA TYR A 198 3.10 -28.64 -2.68
C TYR A 198 3.13 -28.77 -4.20
N ILE A 199 4.26 -28.52 -4.82
CA ILE A 199 4.41 -28.66 -6.28
C ILE A 199 4.26 -30.10 -6.71
N ALA A 200 4.85 -31.06 -5.98
CA ALA A 200 4.67 -32.49 -6.26
C ALA A 200 3.19 -32.91 -6.19
N PHE A 201 2.46 -32.45 -5.19
CA PHE A 201 1.02 -32.69 -5.07
C PHE A 201 0.22 -32.05 -6.21
N LEU A 202 0.47 -30.79 -6.54
CA LEU A 202 -0.23 -30.08 -7.62
C LEU A 202 -0.07 -30.78 -8.98
N LYS A 203 1.09 -31.39 -9.26
CA LYS A 203 1.29 -32.18 -10.48
C LYS A 203 0.29 -33.32 -10.58
N THR A 204 -0.07 -33.97 -9.47
CA THR A 204 -1.07 -35.06 -9.46
C THR A 204 -2.49 -34.53 -9.70
N GLN A 205 -2.79 -33.31 -9.30
CA GLN A 205 -4.10 -32.68 -9.48
C GLN A 205 -4.34 -32.14 -10.89
N SER A 206 -3.29 -31.95 -11.68
CA SER A 206 -3.33 -31.47 -13.06
C SER A 206 -4.18 -30.18 -13.21
N PRO A 207 -3.90 -29.08 -12.46
CA PRO A 207 -4.55 -27.80 -12.67
C PRO A 207 -4.08 -27.18 -14.00
N GLY A 208 -4.93 -26.38 -14.63
CA GLY A 208 -4.55 -25.53 -15.76
C GLY A 208 -3.87 -24.22 -15.30
N LEU A 209 -4.18 -23.80 -14.06
CA LEU A 209 -3.67 -22.58 -13.45
C LEU A 209 -3.43 -22.82 -11.96
N VAL A 210 -2.33 -22.26 -11.43
CA VAL A 210 -2.09 -22.15 -9.98
C VAL A 210 -2.23 -20.70 -9.58
N PHE A 211 -3.22 -20.40 -8.74
CA PHE A 211 -3.38 -19.12 -8.11
C PHE A 211 -2.64 -19.10 -6.77
N VAL A 212 -1.81 -18.09 -6.54
CA VAL A 212 -1.05 -17.94 -5.30
C VAL A 212 -1.41 -16.63 -4.63
N ALA A 213 -2.08 -16.74 -3.48
CA ALA A 213 -2.39 -15.62 -2.59
C ALA A 213 -1.31 -15.53 -1.52
N GLY A 214 -0.20 -14.89 -1.83
CA GLY A 214 0.98 -14.76 -0.99
C GLY A 214 1.87 -13.60 -1.41
N THR A 215 2.90 -13.36 -0.62
CA THR A 215 3.89 -12.31 -0.85
C THR A 215 4.89 -12.69 -1.96
N GLU A 216 5.73 -11.72 -2.36
CA GLU A 216 6.74 -11.93 -3.41
C GLU A 216 7.72 -13.06 -3.06
N GLU A 217 8.07 -13.21 -1.79
CA GLU A 217 9.04 -14.20 -1.35
C GLU A 217 8.54 -15.63 -1.53
N SER A 218 7.33 -15.93 -1.04
CA SER A 218 6.68 -17.23 -1.27
C SER A 218 6.43 -17.47 -2.75
N GLY A 219 6.01 -16.42 -3.48
CA GLY A 219 5.80 -16.48 -4.92
C GLY A 219 7.07 -16.88 -5.70
N MET A 220 8.18 -16.21 -5.43
CA MET A 220 9.47 -16.52 -6.04
C MET A 220 9.93 -17.96 -5.72
N ALA A 221 9.78 -18.38 -4.46
CA ALA A 221 10.18 -19.72 -4.03
C ALA A 221 9.32 -20.82 -4.69
N ILE A 222 8.00 -20.63 -4.78
CA ILE A 222 7.06 -21.52 -5.50
C ILE A 222 7.44 -21.61 -6.98
N LEU A 223 7.70 -20.48 -7.63
CA LEU A 223 8.04 -20.46 -9.05
C LEU A 223 9.38 -21.15 -9.34
N ARG A 224 10.40 -20.97 -8.47
CA ARG A 224 11.67 -21.72 -8.57
C ARG A 224 11.46 -23.22 -8.44
N GLU A 225 10.68 -23.65 -7.44
CA GLU A 225 10.39 -25.06 -7.22
C GLU A 225 9.58 -25.68 -8.37
N ALA A 226 8.59 -24.95 -8.92
CA ALA A 226 7.85 -25.37 -10.10
C ALA A 226 8.77 -25.59 -11.31
N ARG A 227 9.75 -24.68 -11.53
CA ARG A 227 10.77 -24.85 -12.58
C ARG A 227 11.66 -26.05 -12.33
N LYS A 228 12.15 -26.24 -11.11
CA LYS A 228 12.98 -27.38 -10.72
C LYS A 228 12.28 -28.73 -10.98
N GLN A 229 10.98 -28.79 -10.66
CA GLN A 229 10.17 -29.98 -10.88
C GLN A 229 9.59 -30.09 -12.32
N GLN A 230 9.93 -29.18 -13.24
CA GLN A 230 9.39 -29.13 -14.60
C GLN A 230 7.84 -29.09 -14.63
N PHE A 231 7.24 -28.38 -13.64
CA PHE A 231 5.80 -28.19 -13.58
C PHE A 231 5.43 -26.95 -14.38
N SER A 232 4.89 -27.16 -15.58
CA SER A 232 4.56 -26.12 -16.56
C SER A 232 3.07 -25.87 -16.60
N VAL A 233 2.60 -24.85 -15.88
CA VAL A 233 1.22 -24.34 -15.87
C VAL A 233 1.26 -22.82 -15.80
N ASP A 234 0.14 -22.15 -16.03
CA ASP A 234 0.05 -20.72 -15.76
C ASP A 234 0.01 -20.46 -14.24
N PHE A 235 0.80 -19.48 -13.80
CA PHE A 235 0.79 -18.98 -12.43
C PHE A 235 0.19 -17.57 -12.41
N LEU A 236 -0.66 -17.31 -11.43
CA LEU A 236 -1.32 -16.04 -11.21
C LEU A 236 -1.21 -15.65 -9.74
N GLY A 237 -0.67 -14.47 -9.45
CA GLY A 237 -0.61 -13.89 -8.12
C GLY A 237 -1.42 -12.60 -7.99
N GLY A 238 -1.61 -12.16 -6.75
CA GLY A 238 -2.19 -10.87 -6.42
C GLY A 238 -1.16 -9.73 -6.42
N ASP A 239 -1.52 -8.64 -5.75
CA ASP A 239 -0.68 -7.44 -5.59
C ASP A 239 0.61 -7.72 -4.79
N GLY A 240 0.62 -8.72 -3.91
CA GLY A 240 1.82 -9.18 -3.21
C GLY A 240 2.93 -9.69 -4.12
N TRP A 241 2.65 -9.89 -5.43
CA TRP A 241 3.62 -10.36 -6.42
C TRP A 241 4.25 -9.25 -7.26
N THR A 242 4.01 -7.99 -6.97
CA THR A 242 4.54 -6.89 -7.83
C THR A 242 6.06 -6.83 -7.86
N GLY A 243 6.75 -7.34 -6.85
CA GLY A 243 8.22 -7.39 -6.76
C GLY A 243 8.90 -8.59 -7.41
N ILE A 244 8.14 -9.61 -7.90
CA ILE A 244 8.75 -10.87 -8.43
C ILE A 244 9.49 -10.70 -9.75
N VAL A 245 9.47 -9.53 -10.36
CA VAL A 245 10.00 -9.27 -11.72
C VAL A 245 11.48 -9.63 -11.89
N GLY A 246 12.27 -9.53 -10.81
CA GLY A 246 13.69 -9.87 -10.80
C GLY A 246 13.98 -11.39 -10.75
N GLU A 247 12.97 -12.22 -10.53
CA GLU A 247 13.11 -13.68 -10.45
C GLU A 247 12.99 -14.31 -11.83
N PRO A 248 14.06 -14.97 -12.35
CA PRO A 248 13.99 -15.59 -13.68
C PRO A 248 12.90 -16.66 -13.82
N ALA A 249 12.56 -17.35 -12.72
CA ALA A 249 11.48 -18.32 -12.71
C ALA A 249 10.09 -17.70 -12.86
N ALA A 250 9.95 -16.39 -12.62
CA ALA A 250 8.69 -15.67 -12.77
C ALA A 250 8.33 -15.32 -14.21
N GLN A 251 9.25 -15.53 -15.17
CA GLN A 251 8.98 -15.24 -16.58
C GLN A 251 7.67 -15.89 -17.04
N GLY A 252 6.72 -15.08 -17.48
CA GLY A 252 5.42 -15.52 -17.96
C GLY A 252 4.32 -15.59 -16.89
N ALA A 253 4.63 -15.43 -15.59
CA ALA A 253 3.63 -15.38 -14.53
C ALA A 253 2.74 -14.12 -14.66
N TYR A 254 1.49 -14.26 -14.26
CA TYR A 254 0.52 -13.15 -14.23
C TYR A 254 0.44 -12.56 -12.83
N VAL A 255 0.23 -11.24 -12.74
CA VAL A 255 0.20 -10.47 -11.50
C VAL A 255 -0.97 -9.48 -11.54
N GLY A 256 -1.78 -9.46 -10.49
CA GLY A 256 -2.77 -8.40 -10.27
C GLY A 256 -2.10 -7.17 -9.65
N ALA A 257 -1.57 -6.27 -10.43
CA ALA A 257 -0.78 -5.14 -9.97
C ALA A 257 -1.64 -3.88 -9.73
N PRO A 258 -1.49 -3.16 -8.61
CA PRO A 258 -2.18 -1.89 -8.38
C PRO A 258 -1.58 -0.73 -9.18
N PHE A 259 -0.36 -0.92 -9.71
CA PHE A 259 0.39 0.04 -10.49
C PHE A 259 1.41 -0.68 -11.38
N THR A 260 1.68 -0.11 -12.56
CA THR A 260 2.79 -0.53 -13.43
C THR A 260 3.62 0.69 -13.84
N ALA A 261 4.93 0.53 -13.94
CA ALA A 261 5.81 1.61 -14.37
C ALA A 261 5.62 2.02 -15.84
N SER A 262 4.87 1.22 -16.61
CA SER A 262 4.46 1.52 -17.99
C SER A 262 3.17 2.36 -18.09
N ASP A 263 2.59 2.80 -16.97
CA ASP A 263 1.44 3.70 -16.97
C ASP A 263 1.79 5.02 -17.66
N GLU A 264 1.09 5.37 -18.74
CA GLU A 264 1.39 6.53 -19.59
C GLU A 264 0.92 7.87 -19.01
N ARG A 265 0.17 7.85 -17.89
CA ARG A 265 -0.27 9.10 -17.27
C ARG A 265 0.92 9.94 -16.80
N GLN A 266 0.83 11.24 -17.02
CA GLN A 266 1.94 12.16 -16.75
C GLN A 266 2.42 12.10 -15.28
N GLU A 267 1.48 11.98 -14.33
CA GLU A 267 1.77 11.86 -12.91
C GLU A 267 2.57 10.60 -12.61
N ALA A 268 2.17 9.47 -13.20
CA ALA A 268 2.85 8.19 -13.06
C ALA A 268 4.27 8.24 -13.65
N GLN A 269 4.44 8.79 -14.85
CA GLN A 269 5.73 8.91 -15.50
C GLN A 269 6.70 9.85 -14.75
N ARG A 270 6.20 10.95 -14.17
CA ARG A 270 7.02 11.82 -13.31
C ARG A 270 7.52 11.10 -12.07
N PHE A 271 6.65 10.34 -11.40
CA PHE A 271 7.01 9.53 -10.25
C PHE A 271 8.05 8.47 -10.63
N VAL A 272 7.84 7.73 -11.71
CA VAL A 272 8.78 6.71 -12.21
C VAL A 272 10.15 7.32 -12.47
N ALA A 273 10.20 8.47 -13.15
CA ALA A 273 11.44 9.16 -13.42
C ALA A 273 12.16 9.64 -12.15
N ALA A 274 11.43 10.25 -11.21
CA ALA A 274 11.97 10.71 -9.93
C ALA A 274 12.49 9.55 -9.07
N PHE A 275 11.72 8.45 -9.00
CA PHE A 275 12.11 7.27 -8.25
C PHE A 275 13.37 6.61 -8.83
N LYS A 276 13.43 6.45 -10.16
CA LYS A 276 14.63 5.94 -10.87
C LYS A 276 15.85 6.83 -10.63
N ALA A 277 15.67 8.13 -10.72
CA ALA A 277 16.76 9.09 -10.47
C ALA A 277 17.29 9.00 -9.04
N ARG A 278 16.39 8.77 -8.05
CA ARG A 278 16.74 8.73 -6.63
C ARG A 278 17.34 7.40 -6.20
N TYR A 279 16.82 6.28 -6.70
CA TYR A 279 17.16 4.94 -6.19
C TYR A 279 17.82 4.01 -7.22
N GLY A 280 17.93 4.41 -8.48
CA GLY A 280 18.55 3.59 -9.53
C GLY A 280 17.72 2.35 -9.94
N MET A 281 16.45 2.29 -9.53
CA MET A 281 15.58 1.13 -9.80
C MET A 281 14.18 1.57 -10.22
N THR A 282 13.43 0.68 -10.87
CA THR A 282 12.03 0.90 -11.26
C THR A 282 11.12 0.78 -10.04
N PRO A 283 10.19 1.72 -9.78
CA PRO A 283 9.21 1.58 -8.72
C PRO A 283 8.17 0.53 -9.06
N ASP A 284 7.65 -0.12 -8.02
CA ASP A 284 6.51 -1.04 -8.08
C ASP A 284 5.24 -0.43 -7.46
N GLY A 285 4.19 -1.26 -7.29
CA GLY A 285 2.94 -0.87 -6.65
C GLY A 285 3.12 -0.45 -5.18
N ASN A 286 4.04 -1.09 -4.45
CA ASN A 286 4.30 -0.77 -3.05
C ASN A 286 4.82 0.66 -2.89
N ALA A 287 5.80 1.03 -3.71
CA ALA A 287 6.35 2.39 -3.71
C ALA A 287 5.31 3.43 -4.16
N ALA A 288 4.54 3.14 -5.21
CA ALA A 288 3.56 4.07 -5.78
C ALA A 288 2.40 4.38 -4.80
N LEU A 289 1.85 3.36 -4.14
CA LEU A 289 0.76 3.51 -3.18
C LEU A 289 1.21 4.27 -1.92
N ALA A 290 2.41 3.96 -1.42
CA ALA A 290 2.98 4.66 -0.26
C ALA A 290 3.30 6.13 -0.56
N TYR A 291 3.80 6.41 -1.75
CA TYR A 291 4.00 7.77 -2.24
C TYR A 291 2.67 8.54 -2.29
N ASP A 292 1.62 7.96 -2.87
CA ASP A 292 0.30 8.58 -2.92
C ASP A 292 -0.29 8.83 -1.53
N ALA A 293 -0.23 7.86 -0.62
CA ALA A 293 -0.73 8.01 0.74
C ALA A 293 -0.03 9.16 1.48
N THR A 294 1.29 9.25 1.34
CA THR A 294 2.10 10.29 1.98
C THR A 294 1.80 11.68 1.41
N LYS A 295 1.75 11.81 0.08
CA LYS A 295 1.43 13.08 -0.59
C LYS A 295 0.00 13.52 -0.29
N MET A 296 -0.94 12.58 -0.22
CA MET A 296 -2.34 12.86 0.11
C MET A 296 -2.46 13.37 1.56
N LEU A 297 -1.83 12.72 2.54
CA LEU A 297 -1.83 13.21 3.92
C LEU A 297 -1.19 14.60 4.04
N ALA A 298 -0.08 14.84 3.37
CA ALA A 298 0.54 16.15 3.36
C ALA A 298 -0.40 17.23 2.81
N LYS A 299 -1.12 16.94 1.71
CA LYS A 299 -2.12 17.83 1.15
C LYS A 299 -3.29 18.07 2.11
N VAL A 300 -3.79 17.04 2.77
CA VAL A 300 -4.86 17.16 3.75
C VAL A 300 -4.42 18.05 4.92
N ILE A 301 -3.22 17.82 5.47
CA ILE A 301 -2.68 18.61 6.57
C ILE A 301 -2.42 20.08 6.12
N GLU A 302 -2.02 20.31 4.88
CA GLU A 302 -1.90 21.67 4.32
C GLU A 302 -3.23 22.43 4.41
N GLU A 303 -4.36 21.76 4.13
CA GLU A 303 -5.68 22.38 4.09
C GLU A 303 -6.30 22.54 5.48
N VAL A 304 -6.27 21.49 6.32
CA VAL A 304 -6.99 21.50 7.61
C VAL A 304 -6.10 21.60 8.85
N GLY A 305 -4.78 21.60 8.68
CA GLY A 305 -3.83 21.59 9.79
C GLY A 305 -3.58 20.20 10.35
N PRO A 306 -2.75 20.08 11.42
CA PRO A 306 -2.29 18.81 11.98
C PRO A 306 -3.28 18.18 12.98
N ASP A 307 -4.49 18.69 13.10
CA ASP A 307 -5.51 18.14 13.99
C ASP A 307 -6.01 16.80 13.48
N ARG A 308 -5.95 15.76 14.31
CA ARG A 308 -6.26 14.37 13.95
C ARG A 308 -7.71 14.19 13.50
N THR A 309 -8.66 14.85 14.17
CA THR A 309 -10.09 14.75 13.84
C THR A 309 -10.37 15.47 12.52
N ALA A 310 -9.81 16.67 12.33
CA ALA A 310 -9.96 17.40 11.07
C ALA A 310 -9.38 16.63 9.88
N ILE A 311 -8.23 15.96 10.06
CA ILE A 311 -7.62 15.11 9.02
C ILE A 311 -8.56 13.93 8.70
N ARG A 312 -9.06 13.21 9.72
CA ARG A 312 -10.01 12.12 9.54
C ARG A 312 -11.27 12.57 8.81
N ASP A 313 -11.86 13.68 9.22
CA ASP A 313 -13.09 14.21 8.61
C ASP A 313 -12.88 14.63 7.15
N TYR A 314 -11.71 15.22 6.86
CA TYR A 314 -11.36 15.56 5.48
C TYR A 314 -11.21 14.31 4.61
N LEU A 315 -10.51 13.28 5.09
CA LEU A 315 -10.36 12.01 4.38
C LEU A 315 -11.71 11.34 4.12
N ALA A 316 -12.57 11.26 5.13
CA ALA A 316 -13.92 10.71 5.00
C ALA A 316 -14.81 11.53 4.04
N GLY A 317 -14.54 12.83 3.90
CA GLY A 317 -15.25 13.74 2.99
C GLY A 317 -14.72 13.76 1.56
N LEU A 318 -13.69 12.95 1.21
CA LEU A 318 -13.17 12.88 -0.15
C LEU A 318 -14.20 12.24 -1.08
N ASN A 319 -14.75 13.06 -1.98
CA ASN A 319 -15.76 12.70 -2.96
C ASN A 319 -15.31 13.09 -4.37
N GLU A 320 -16.17 13.00 -5.37
CA GLU A 320 -15.82 13.31 -6.77
C GLU A 320 -15.23 14.70 -6.98
N ARG A 321 -15.70 15.71 -6.23
CA ARG A 321 -15.24 17.11 -6.35
C ARG A 321 -13.91 17.34 -5.63
N ARG A 322 -13.60 16.54 -4.61
CA ARG A 322 -12.39 16.65 -3.77
C ARG A 322 -11.46 15.47 -3.90
N ALA A 323 -11.65 14.62 -4.89
CA ALA A 323 -10.82 13.44 -5.09
C ALA A 323 -9.33 13.81 -5.20
N TYR A 324 -8.48 13.01 -4.56
CA TYR A 324 -7.05 13.12 -4.72
C TYR A 324 -6.63 12.45 -6.04
N ARG A 325 -5.82 13.14 -6.84
CA ARG A 325 -5.25 12.61 -8.10
C ARG A 325 -3.81 12.22 -7.83
N GLY A 326 -3.57 10.93 -7.71
CA GLY A 326 -2.27 10.35 -7.43
C GLY A 326 -1.67 9.61 -8.62
N VAL A 327 -0.48 9.10 -8.41
CA VAL A 327 0.26 8.29 -9.40
C VAL A 327 -0.39 6.93 -9.64
N THR A 328 -1.13 6.42 -8.63
CA THR A 328 -1.92 5.19 -8.75
C THR A 328 -3.37 5.46 -9.21
N GLY A 329 -3.69 6.67 -9.65
CA GLY A 329 -5.02 7.09 -10.12
C GLY A 329 -5.78 7.95 -9.13
N VAL A 330 -7.08 8.04 -9.32
CA VAL A 330 -7.97 8.85 -8.48
C VAL A 330 -8.27 8.12 -7.18
N ILE A 331 -8.13 8.84 -6.04
CA ILE A 331 -8.40 8.31 -4.71
C ILE A 331 -9.52 9.13 -4.07
N ARG A 332 -10.57 8.45 -3.67
CA ARG A 332 -11.68 8.90 -2.83
C ARG A 332 -12.20 7.70 -2.05
N PHE A 333 -12.83 7.94 -0.93
CA PHE A 333 -13.20 6.85 -0.04
C PHE A 333 -14.72 6.63 0.02
N GLN A 334 -15.09 5.38 0.25
CA GLN A 334 -16.41 4.98 0.70
C GLN A 334 -16.54 5.23 2.21
N PRO A 335 -17.76 5.27 2.78
CA PRO A 335 -17.94 5.43 4.23
C PRO A 335 -17.26 4.36 5.09
N ASN A 336 -16.92 3.21 4.50
CA ASN A 336 -16.23 2.10 5.15
C ASN A 336 -14.69 2.16 5.05
N GLY A 337 -14.13 3.29 4.54
CA GLY A 337 -12.69 3.49 4.38
C GLY A 337 -12.06 2.86 3.12
N ASP A 338 -12.81 2.11 2.33
CA ASP A 338 -12.35 1.54 1.07
C ASP A 338 -12.28 2.59 -0.04
N PRO A 339 -11.34 2.48 -0.98
CA PRO A 339 -11.28 3.38 -2.12
C PRO A 339 -12.41 3.09 -3.12
N VAL A 340 -12.94 4.15 -3.72
CA VAL A 340 -13.95 4.03 -4.78
C VAL A 340 -13.29 3.79 -6.13
N GLY A 341 -13.70 2.73 -6.82
CA GLY A 341 -13.30 2.48 -8.21
C GLY A 341 -11.84 2.10 -8.42
N LYS A 342 -11.11 1.77 -7.36
CA LYS A 342 -9.78 1.17 -7.50
C LYS A 342 -9.92 -0.27 -8.00
N THR A 343 -9.09 -0.61 -8.99
CA THR A 343 -8.98 -1.95 -9.57
C THR A 343 -7.52 -2.31 -9.74
N VAL A 344 -7.25 -3.57 -10.02
CA VAL A 344 -5.91 -4.03 -10.39
C VAL A 344 -5.77 -4.06 -11.91
N VAL A 345 -4.55 -3.79 -12.37
CA VAL A 345 -4.13 -4.06 -13.73
C VAL A 345 -3.55 -5.47 -13.76
N ILE A 346 -4.09 -6.33 -14.60
CA ILE A 346 -3.46 -7.64 -14.79
C ILE A 346 -2.25 -7.46 -15.70
N ALA A 347 -1.09 -7.76 -15.16
CA ALA A 347 0.18 -7.70 -15.87
C ALA A 347 0.80 -9.09 -16.01
N ARG A 348 1.74 -9.22 -16.94
CA ARG A 348 2.55 -10.43 -17.14
C ARG A 348 4.02 -10.08 -16.94
N VAL A 349 4.74 -10.93 -16.23
CA VAL A 349 6.19 -10.77 -16.11
C VAL A 349 6.84 -11.10 -17.45
N ASN A 350 7.49 -10.11 -18.02
CA ASN A 350 8.17 -10.20 -19.30
C ASN A 350 9.52 -9.50 -19.26
N ARG A 351 10.63 -10.26 -19.42
CA ARG A 351 12.01 -9.73 -19.43
C ARG A 351 12.34 -8.84 -18.22
N GLY A 352 11.87 -9.24 -17.03
CA GLY A 352 12.14 -8.51 -15.79
C GLY A 352 11.27 -7.28 -15.56
N GLU A 353 10.18 -7.11 -16.31
CA GLU A 353 9.21 -6.03 -16.16
C GLU A 353 7.77 -6.55 -16.13
N LEU A 354 6.86 -5.78 -15.55
CA LEU A 354 5.42 -5.99 -15.64
C LEU A 354 4.89 -5.29 -16.89
N THR A 355 4.41 -6.07 -17.84
CA THR A 355 3.71 -5.59 -19.04
C THR A 355 2.23 -5.91 -18.93
N VAL A 356 1.36 -4.94 -19.26
CA VAL A 356 -0.10 -5.15 -19.21
C VAL A 356 -0.46 -6.38 -20.05
N ALA A 357 -1.14 -7.35 -19.45
CA ALA A 357 -1.61 -8.52 -20.16
C ALA A 357 -2.74 -8.10 -21.10
N GLY A 358 -2.48 -8.11 -22.40
CA GLY A 358 -3.49 -7.81 -23.41
C GLY A 358 -4.67 -8.79 -23.32
N SER A 359 -5.89 -8.32 -23.53
CA SER A 359 -7.01 -9.18 -23.90
C SER A 359 -6.64 -9.84 -25.23
N ARG A 360 -6.48 -11.17 -25.21
CA ARG A 360 -6.44 -11.93 -26.47
C ARG A 360 -7.79 -11.92 -27.14
#